data_9ad856bca3ae3da0317157086026202f
#
_entry.id   9ad856bca3ae3da0317157086026202f
#
_cell.length_a   1.000
_cell.length_b   1.000
_cell.length_c   1.000
_cell.angle_alpha   90.00
_cell.angle_beta   90.00
_cell.angle_gamma   90.00
#
_symmetry.space_group_name_H-M   'P 1'
#
loop_
_entity.id
_entity.type
_entity.pdbx_description
1 polymer ?
#
loop_
_entity_poly.entity_id
_entity_poly.type
_entity_poly.pdbx_seq_one_letter_code
_entity_poly.pdbx_strand_id
1 'polypeptide(L)'
;MDAQMLEGKVALITGASYGMGRTIAELFAEEGARVVLTARHAEQLNEVVEGIRHKGSNAIGVVADVCSTEDTQRVFKTAIETFGDLDILVNNAGIGEQKIIDETSDEWMMHVMNTNLGGPMRYIREALKVFLPKNDGCIINISSVNGNRPFCGATYTSTKGALNTLTKNVAMRLIDTNIRCNAVAPGATVTPAHLANKAGEQPGGSKMLNWSGHFVYFPGPECDPIDQAYACLYLASKMGRHVKGQVLQVCNGAFL
;
A
#
# COMPACT_ATOMS: atom_id res chain seq x y z
N MET A 1 -17.99 24.63 3.63
CA MET A 1 -17.32 23.45 3.05
C MET A 1 -16.05 23.27 3.84
N ASP A 2 -15.92 22.14 4.51
CA ASP A 2 -14.68 21.83 5.20
C ASP A 2 -13.55 21.75 4.16
N ALA A 3 -12.39 22.32 4.48
CA ALA A 3 -11.26 22.35 3.55
C ALA A 3 -10.77 20.92 3.27
N GLN A 4 -10.66 20.54 1.98
CA GLN A 4 -10.16 19.24 1.56
C GLN A 4 -8.74 19.02 2.09
N MET A 5 -8.51 17.88 2.72
CA MET A 5 -7.26 17.61 3.46
C MET A 5 -6.03 17.48 2.58
N LEU A 6 -6.19 17.15 1.31
CA LEU A 6 -5.12 16.95 0.32
C LEU A 6 -5.22 17.91 -0.87
N GLU A 7 -5.91 19.04 -0.70
CA GLU A 7 -6.06 20.06 -1.74
C GLU A 7 -4.71 20.44 -2.37
N GLY A 8 -4.64 20.34 -3.70
CA GLY A 8 -3.46 20.66 -4.50
C GLY A 8 -2.32 19.63 -4.45
N LYS A 9 -2.41 18.59 -3.65
CA LYS A 9 -1.40 17.52 -3.56
C LYS A 9 -1.48 16.56 -4.74
N VAL A 10 -0.35 15.95 -5.10
CA VAL A 10 -0.26 14.85 -6.07
C VAL A 10 0.09 13.57 -5.34
N ALA A 11 -0.73 12.55 -5.50
CA ALA A 11 -0.55 11.25 -4.84
C ALA A 11 -0.41 10.11 -5.86
N LEU A 12 0.63 9.29 -5.71
CA LEU A 12 0.85 8.06 -6.48
C LEU A 12 0.48 6.85 -5.63
N ILE A 13 -0.45 6.03 -6.12
CA ILE A 13 -0.94 4.83 -5.44
C ILE A 13 -0.67 3.59 -6.30
N THR A 14 0.08 2.62 -5.76
CA THR A 14 0.34 1.34 -6.44
C THR A 14 -0.72 0.29 -6.11
N GLY A 15 -1.03 -0.59 -7.07
CA GLY A 15 -2.06 -1.61 -6.89
C GLY A 15 -3.46 -1.02 -6.71
N ALA A 16 -3.80 0.02 -7.48
CA ALA A 16 -4.98 0.83 -7.30
C ALA A 16 -6.20 0.38 -8.13
N SER A 17 -6.15 -0.79 -8.78
CA SER A 17 -7.25 -1.28 -9.63
C SER A 17 -8.42 -1.91 -8.85
N TYR A 18 -8.23 -2.28 -7.59
CA TYR A 18 -9.27 -2.85 -6.72
C TYR A 18 -8.89 -2.77 -5.23
N GLY A 19 -9.82 -3.16 -4.36
CA GLY A 19 -9.60 -3.28 -2.91
C GLY A 19 -9.10 -2.00 -2.25
N MET A 20 -8.20 -2.13 -1.28
CA MET A 20 -7.69 -0.99 -0.50
C MET A 20 -7.07 0.10 -1.38
N GLY A 21 -6.30 -0.26 -2.40
CA GLY A 21 -5.65 0.71 -3.28
C GLY A 21 -6.65 1.57 -4.06
N ARG A 22 -7.73 0.97 -4.57
CA ARG A 22 -8.86 1.68 -5.18
C ARG A 22 -9.50 2.64 -4.18
N THR A 23 -9.85 2.16 -2.99
CA THR A 23 -10.51 2.98 -1.95
C THR A 23 -9.64 4.14 -1.48
N ILE A 24 -8.32 3.92 -1.32
CA ILE A 24 -7.36 4.98 -0.99
C ILE A 24 -7.32 6.04 -2.10
N ALA A 25 -7.30 5.62 -3.36
CA ALA A 25 -7.26 6.52 -4.51
C ALA A 25 -8.54 7.37 -4.61
N GLU A 26 -9.70 6.75 -4.46
CA GLU A 26 -11.00 7.42 -4.47
C GLU A 26 -11.09 8.45 -3.33
N LEU A 27 -10.76 8.07 -2.09
CA LEU A 27 -10.77 8.98 -0.94
C LEU A 27 -9.78 10.14 -1.11
N PHE A 28 -8.54 9.88 -1.57
CA PHE A 28 -7.55 10.94 -1.77
C PHE A 28 -8.01 11.94 -2.84
N ALA A 29 -8.66 11.45 -3.89
CA ALA A 29 -9.24 12.30 -4.93
C ALA A 29 -10.43 13.14 -4.41
N GLU A 30 -11.29 12.57 -3.58
CA GLU A 30 -12.39 13.29 -2.88
C GLU A 30 -11.84 14.37 -1.94
N GLU A 31 -10.68 14.13 -1.34
CA GLU A 31 -9.97 15.08 -0.47
C GLU A 31 -9.07 16.08 -1.24
N GLY A 32 -9.26 16.20 -2.55
CA GLY A 32 -8.64 17.24 -3.39
C GLY A 32 -7.28 16.89 -3.98
N ALA A 33 -6.78 15.66 -3.80
CA ALA A 33 -5.55 15.24 -4.46
C ALA A 33 -5.76 14.96 -5.95
N ARG A 34 -4.76 15.28 -6.77
CA ARG A 34 -4.58 14.74 -8.12
C ARG A 34 -3.93 13.37 -7.98
N VAL A 35 -4.51 12.31 -8.52
CA VAL A 35 -4.06 10.95 -8.26
C VAL A 35 -3.47 10.27 -9.49
N VAL A 36 -2.32 9.63 -9.30
CA VAL A 36 -1.66 8.75 -10.27
C VAL A 36 -1.83 7.32 -9.79
N LEU A 37 -2.55 6.53 -10.55
CA LEU A 37 -2.89 5.15 -10.21
C LEU A 37 -2.06 4.19 -11.05
N THR A 38 -1.51 3.15 -10.43
CA THR A 38 -0.81 2.12 -11.17
C THR A 38 -1.24 0.72 -10.77
N ALA A 39 -1.39 -0.14 -11.78
CA ALA A 39 -1.69 -1.56 -11.67
C ALA A 39 -1.28 -2.30 -12.95
N ARG A 40 -1.29 -3.64 -12.93
CA ARG A 40 -0.94 -4.47 -14.10
C ARG A 40 -2.09 -4.63 -15.10
N HIS A 41 -3.32 -4.54 -14.65
CA HIS A 41 -4.52 -4.79 -15.46
C HIS A 41 -5.13 -3.46 -15.91
N ALA A 42 -5.02 -3.18 -17.21
CA ALA A 42 -5.43 -1.91 -17.82
C ALA A 42 -6.93 -1.61 -17.66
N GLU A 43 -7.78 -2.60 -17.93
CA GLU A 43 -9.24 -2.44 -17.91
C GLU A 43 -9.75 -1.99 -16.55
N GLN A 44 -9.40 -2.75 -15.50
CA GLN A 44 -9.79 -2.44 -14.12
C GLN A 44 -9.17 -1.11 -13.63
N LEU A 45 -7.94 -0.81 -14.04
CA LEU A 45 -7.30 0.45 -13.70
C LEU A 45 -8.04 1.64 -14.33
N ASN A 46 -8.40 1.53 -15.61
CA ASN A 46 -9.13 2.56 -16.33
C ASN A 46 -10.54 2.78 -15.75
N GLU A 47 -11.23 1.71 -15.33
CA GLU A 47 -12.52 1.83 -14.64
C GLU A 47 -12.42 2.75 -13.40
N VAL A 48 -11.40 2.55 -12.58
CA VAL A 48 -11.18 3.38 -11.38
C VAL A 48 -10.85 4.83 -11.75
N VAL A 49 -9.99 5.04 -12.74
CA VAL A 49 -9.63 6.38 -13.23
C VAL A 49 -10.84 7.13 -13.72
N GLU A 50 -11.65 6.51 -14.57
CA GLU A 50 -12.87 7.13 -15.10
C GLU A 50 -13.91 7.38 -13.99
N GLY A 51 -14.06 6.46 -13.03
CA GLY A 51 -14.92 6.66 -11.86
C GLY A 51 -14.53 7.90 -11.06
N ILE A 52 -13.23 8.14 -10.85
CA ILE A 52 -12.73 9.34 -10.16
C ILE A 52 -12.97 10.61 -11.00
N ARG A 53 -12.71 10.55 -12.30
CA ARG A 53 -12.91 11.68 -13.22
C ARG A 53 -14.38 12.09 -13.32
N HIS A 54 -15.30 11.13 -13.37
CA HIS A 54 -16.75 11.39 -13.39
C HIS A 54 -17.25 12.11 -12.13
N LYS A 55 -16.54 11.96 -11.00
CA LYS A 55 -16.80 12.70 -9.76
C LYS A 55 -16.16 14.11 -9.76
N GLY A 56 -15.52 14.53 -10.86
CA GLY A 56 -14.89 15.84 -11.01
C GLY A 56 -13.47 15.96 -10.51
N SER A 57 -12.83 14.87 -10.10
CA SER A 57 -11.45 14.86 -9.61
C SER A 57 -10.45 14.51 -10.72
N ASN A 58 -9.17 14.83 -10.51
CA ASN A 58 -8.11 14.59 -11.49
C ASN A 58 -7.40 13.27 -11.22
N ALA A 59 -7.48 12.34 -12.17
CA ALA A 59 -6.82 11.04 -12.08
C ALA A 59 -6.16 10.65 -13.41
N ILE A 60 -5.02 9.94 -13.34
CA ILE A 60 -4.41 9.24 -14.47
C ILE A 60 -4.07 7.81 -14.08
N GLY A 61 -4.13 6.90 -15.04
CA GLY A 61 -3.73 5.50 -14.89
C GLY A 61 -2.44 5.21 -15.68
N VAL A 62 -1.50 4.50 -15.08
CA VAL A 62 -0.29 4.02 -15.73
C VAL A 62 -0.18 2.52 -15.50
N VAL A 63 -0.34 1.74 -16.57
CA VAL A 63 -0.19 0.27 -16.49
C VAL A 63 1.28 -0.04 -16.23
N ALA A 64 1.59 -0.69 -15.11
CA ALA A 64 2.95 -0.98 -14.70
C ALA A 64 3.04 -2.18 -13.75
N ASP A 65 4.17 -2.90 -13.82
CA ASP A 65 4.55 -3.90 -12.84
C ASP A 65 5.53 -3.29 -11.82
N VAL A 66 5.20 -3.37 -10.54
CA VAL A 66 6.08 -2.89 -9.46
C VAL A 66 7.42 -3.65 -9.39
N CYS A 67 7.49 -4.82 -10.03
CA CYS A 67 8.71 -5.61 -10.14
C CYS A 67 9.68 -5.07 -11.20
N SER A 68 9.22 -4.22 -12.13
CA SER A 68 10.04 -3.62 -13.20
C SER A 68 10.58 -2.25 -12.77
N THR A 69 11.89 -2.06 -12.94
CA THR A 69 12.54 -0.75 -12.73
C THR A 69 12.15 0.24 -13.81
N GLU A 70 12.08 -0.21 -15.06
CA GLU A 70 11.69 0.60 -16.22
C GLU A 70 10.26 1.11 -16.08
N ASP A 71 9.33 0.24 -15.68
CA ASP A 71 7.96 0.63 -15.42
C ASP A 71 7.87 1.63 -14.26
N THR A 72 8.61 1.38 -13.16
CA THR A 72 8.67 2.33 -12.04
C THR A 72 9.11 3.71 -12.52
N GLN A 73 10.19 3.81 -13.29
CA GLN A 73 10.70 5.09 -13.82
C GLN A 73 9.68 5.76 -14.74
N ARG A 74 9.01 4.99 -15.60
CA ARG A 74 7.96 5.49 -16.49
C ARG A 74 6.77 6.07 -15.72
N VAL A 75 6.35 5.40 -14.63
CA VAL A 75 5.27 5.89 -13.75
C VAL A 75 5.63 7.27 -13.17
N PHE A 76 6.82 7.41 -12.59
CA PHE A 76 7.25 8.70 -12.03
C PHE A 76 7.39 9.78 -13.09
N LYS A 77 7.97 9.46 -14.24
CA LYS A 77 8.07 10.38 -15.38
C LYS A 77 6.69 10.89 -15.79
N THR A 78 5.73 9.97 -16.00
CA THR A 78 4.35 10.32 -16.39
C THR A 78 3.67 11.18 -15.31
N ALA A 79 3.87 10.89 -14.03
CA ALA A 79 3.31 11.69 -12.93
C ALA A 79 3.81 13.14 -12.98
N ILE A 80 5.11 13.33 -13.12
CA ILE A 80 5.74 14.67 -13.19
C ILE A 80 5.35 15.41 -14.47
N GLU A 81 5.36 14.75 -15.62
CA GLU A 81 4.96 15.36 -16.90
C GLU A 81 3.49 15.81 -16.91
N THR A 82 2.61 15.06 -16.20
CA THR A 82 1.17 15.37 -16.17
C THR A 82 0.80 16.40 -15.12
N PHE A 83 1.35 16.28 -13.91
CA PHE A 83 0.91 17.09 -12.77
C PHE A 83 1.96 18.07 -12.24
N GLY A 84 3.18 18.03 -12.76
CA GLY A 84 4.29 18.94 -12.43
C GLY A 84 5.03 18.58 -11.14
N ASP A 85 4.45 17.76 -10.27
CA ASP A 85 5.04 17.38 -8.97
C ASP A 85 4.53 16.02 -8.47
N LEU A 86 5.08 15.55 -7.37
CA LEU A 86 4.59 14.41 -6.59
C LEU A 86 4.82 14.71 -5.10
N ASP A 87 3.79 14.53 -4.27
CA ASP A 87 3.83 14.82 -2.82
C ASP A 87 3.68 13.57 -1.96
N ILE A 88 2.91 12.58 -2.45
CA ILE A 88 2.55 11.41 -1.67
C ILE A 88 2.79 10.14 -2.49
N LEU A 89 3.45 9.17 -1.88
CA LEU A 89 3.59 7.81 -2.41
C LEU A 89 2.89 6.82 -1.48
N VAL A 90 1.93 6.05 -2.01
CA VAL A 90 1.31 4.92 -1.31
C VAL A 90 1.74 3.61 -1.98
N ASN A 91 2.62 2.86 -1.34
CA ASN A 91 3.02 1.52 -1.73
C ASN A 91 1.98 0.51 -1.23
N ASN A 92 0.93 0.27 -2.03
CA ASN A 92 -0.15 -0.65 -1.69
C ASN A 92 -0.07 -1.96 -2.46
N ALA A 93 0.53 -2.00 -3.64
CA ALA A 93 0.67 -3.23 -4.42
C ALA A 93 1.31 -4.36 -3.61
N GLY A 94 0.70 -5.54 -3.65
CA GLY A 94 1.20 -6.70 -2.93
C GLY A 94 0.38 -7.95 -3.25
N ILE A 95 0.97 -9.10 -2.99
CA ILE A 95 0.34 -10.42 -3.12
C ILE A 95 0.35 -11.13 -1.77
N GLY A 96 -0.78 -11.74 -1.42
CA GLY A 96 -0.93 -12.62 -0.26
C GLY A 96 -0.68 -14.07 -0.62
N GLU A 97 -0.31 -14.88 0.36
CA GLU A 97 -0.19 -16.33 0.21
C GLU A 97 -0.30 -17.04 1.55
N GLN A 98 -0.59 -18.34 1.51
CA GLN A 98 -0.75 -19.22 2.67
C GLN A 98 0.20 -20.43 2.62
N LYS A 99 1.23 -20.38 1.77
CA LYS A 99 2.19 -21.49 1.65
C LYS A 99 3.02 -21.65 2.92
N ILE A 100 3.14 -22.90 3.35
CA ILE A 100 4.05 -23.26 4.44
C ILE A 100 5.49 -23.29 3.92
N ILE A 101 6.45 -23.18 4.82
CA ILE A 101 7.86 -22.98 4.43
C ILE A 101 8.42 -24.13 3.60
N ASP A 102 8.10 -25.37 3.94
CA ASP A 102 8.55 -26.59 3.27
C ASP A 102 7.84 -26.87 1.93
N GLU A 103 6.78 -26.13 1.59
CA GLU A 103 6.09 -26.17 0.28
C GLU A 103 6.33 -24.90 -0.56
N THR A 104 7.19 -24.02 -0.10
CA THR A 104 7.49 -22.76 -0.80
C THR A 104 8.69 -22.95 -1.74
N SER A 105 8.47 -22.86 -3.06
CA SER A 105 9.57 -22.89 -4.04
C SER A 105 10.34 -21.58 -4.06
N ASP A 106 11.61 -21.63 -4.48
CA ASP A 106 12.46 -20.43 -4.64
C ASP A 106 11.83 -19.40 -5.60
N GLU A 107 11.24 -19.87 -6.69
CA GLU A 107 10.56 -18.98 -7.66
C GLU A 107 9.40 -18.22 -7.01
N TRP A 108 8.56 -18.95 -6.24
CA TRP A 108 7.45 -18.33 -5.55
C TRP A 108 7.93 -17.35 -4.46
N MET A 109 8.89 -17.76 -3.67
CA MET A 109 9.52 -16.92 -2.67
C MET A 109 10.04 -15.62 -3.30
N MET A 110 10.81 -15.71 -4.36
CA MET A 110 11.38 -14.55 -5.06
C MET A 110 10.30 -13.67 -5.68
N HIS A 111 9.22 -14.25 -6.22
CA HIS A 111 8.09 -13.50 -6.76
C HIS A 111 7.40 -12.66 -5.67
N VAL A 112 7.09 -13.26 -4.52
CA VAL A 112 6.48 -12.55 -3.38
C VAL A 112 7.42 -11.48 -2.82
N MET A 113 8.71 -11.80 -2.63
CA MET A 113 9.71 -10.84 -2.14
C MET A 113 9.87 -9.66 -3.10
N ASN A 114 9.96 -9.92 -4.40
CA ASN A 114 10.14 -8.87 -5.41
C ASN A 114 8.93 -7.95 -5.51
N THR A 115 7.72 -8.49 -5.34
CA THR A 115 6.48 -7.69 -5.35
C THR A 115 6.33 -6.91 -4.05
N ASN A 116 6.37 -7.59 -2.90
CA ASN A 116 5.95 -7.00 -1.62
C ASN A 116 7.02 -6.14 -0.94
N LEU A 117 8.30 -6.35 -1.29
CA LEU A 117 9.43 -5.62 -0.72
C LEU A 117 10.25 -4.90 -1.80
N GLY A 118 10.62 -5.59 -2.86
CA GLY A 118 11.39 -5.01 -3.97
C GLY A 118 10.66 -3.86 -4.65
N GLY A 119 9.35 -4.02 -4.91
CA GLY A 119 8.48 -2.97 -5.45
C GLY A 119 8.52 -1.69 -4.61
N PRO A 120 8.13 -1.72 -3.33
CA PRO A 120 8.23 -0.56 -2.44
C PRO A 120 9.62 0.09 -2.42
N MET A 121 10.70 -0.70 -2.42
CA MET A 121 12.06 -0.17 -2.45
C MET A 121 12.35 0.62 -3.73
N ARG A 122 11.90 0.13 -4.90
CA ARG A 122 12.05 0.84 -6.19
C ARG A 122 11.28 2.16 -6.18
N TYR A 123 10.00 2.13 -5.77
CA TYR A 123 9.14 3.31 -5.72
C TYR A 123 9.64 4.34 -4.70
N ILE A 124 10.09 3.93 -3.51
CA ILE A 124 10.70 4.83 -2.52
C ILE A 124 11.95 5.50 -3.10
N ARG A 125 12.83 4.74 -3.78
CA ARG A 125 14.04 5.28 -4.40
C ARG A 125 13.73 6.35 -5.46
N GLU A 126 12.74 6.15 -6.30
CA GLU A 126 12.31 7.14 -7.29
C GLU A 126 11.61 8.34 -6.63
N ALA A 127 10.74 8.11 -5.63
CA ALA A 127 10.09 9.19 -4.88
C ALA A 127 11.09 10.11 -4.20
N LEU A 128 12.16 9.58 -3.64
CA LEU A 128 13.20 10.38 -2.99
C LEU A 128 13.95 11.31 -3.95
N LYS A 129 14.03 10.98 -5.25
CA LYS A 129 14.59 11.90 -6.25
C LYS A 129 13.75 13.17 -6.42
N VAL A 130 12.43 13.08 -6.17
CA VAL A 130 11.49 14.20 -6.22
C VAL A 130 11.40 14.90 -4.87
N PHE A 131 11.32 14.15 -3.78
CA PHE A 131 11.04 14.68 -2.44
C PHE A 131 12.25 15.38 -1.80
N LEU A 132 13.48 14.85 -1.98
CA LEU A 132 14.67 15.42 -1.36
C LEU A 132 15.00 16.84 -1.84
N PRO A 133 14.93 17.18 -3.15
CA PRO A 133 15.20 18.54 -3.61
C PRO A 133 14.26 19.60 -3.04
N LYS A 134 12.97 19.24 -2.86
CA LYS A 134 11.96 20.16 -2.31
C LYS A 134 11.83 20.06 -0.78
N ASN A 135 12.53 19.12 -0.16
CA ASN A 135 12.47 18.84 1.28
C ASN A 135 11.05 18.63 1.82
N ASP A 136 10.17 18.03 1.00
CA ASP A 136 8.77 17.70 1.37
C ASP A 136 8.34 16.43 0.67
N GLY A 137 7.54 15.59 1.38
CA GLY A 137 6.99 14.37 0.83
C GLY A 137 6.46 13.41 1.90
N CYS A 138 5.55 12.55 1.49
CA CYS A 138 4.97 11.53 2.36
C CYS A 138 5.00 10.16 1.69
N ILE A 139 5.59 9.18 2.37
CA ILE A 139 5.63 7.77 1.96
C ILE A 139 4.79 6.97 2.93
N ILE A 140 3.84 6.19 2.40
CA ILE A 140 2.98 5.29 3.16
C ILE A 140 3.12 3.88 2.57
N ASN A 141 3.59 2.95 3.39
CA ASN A 141 3.70 1.55 3.01
C ASN A 141 2.51 0.76 3.57
N ILE A 142 1.79 0.02 2.74
CA ILE A 142 0.74 -0.88 3.20
C ILE A 142 1.39 -2.21 3.60
N SER A 143 1.62 -2.34 4.91
CA SER A 143 2.16 -3.53 5.53
C SER A 143 1.04 -4.57 5.81
N SER A 144 1.05 -5.16 6.98
CA SER A 144 0.03 -6.07 7.52
C SER A 144 0.29 -6.29 9.01
N VAL A 145 -0.73 -6.66 9.77
CA VAL A 145 -0.57 -7.25 11.11
C VAL A 145 0.35 -8.48 11.07
N ASN A 146 0.42 -9.17 9.94
CA ASN A 146 1.33 -10.28 9.71
C ASN A 146 2.82 -9.90 9.75
N GLY A 147 3.15 -8.63 9.63
CA GLY A 147 4.52 -8.16 9.82
C GLY A 147 5.01 -8.21 11.26
N ASN A 148 4.10 -8.32 12.23
CA ASN A 148 4.40 -8.46 13.65
C ASN A 148 3.90 -9.79 14.21
N ARG A 149 2.87 -10.40 13.62
CA ARG A 149 2.22 -11.63 14.05
C ARG A 149 2.04 -12.57 12.84
N PRO A 150 2.79 -13.66 12.74
CA PRO A 150 2.95 -14.46 11.51
C PRO A 150 1.82 -15.49 11.32
N PHE A 151 0.66 -15.08 10.82
CA PHE A 151 -0.51 -15.96 10.62
C PHE A 151 -0.70 -16.45 9.18
N CYS A 152 -0.12 -15.75 8.21
CA CYS A 152 -0.18 -16.13 6.80
C CYS A 152 1.08 -16.90 6.39
N GLY A 153 1.21 -17.19 5.11
CA GLY A 153 2.33 -17.93 4.56
C GLY A 153 3.70 -17.31 4.84
N ALA A 154 4.71 -18.17 4.81
CA ALA A 154 6.04 -17.86 5.30
C ALA A 154 6.68 -16.64 4.60
N THR A 155 6.58 -16.57 3.27
CA THR A 155 7.19 -15.48 2.50
C THR A 155 6.41 -14.17 2.67
N TYR A 156 5.07 -14.23 2.60
CA TYR A 156 4.25 -13.05 2.82
C TYR A 156 4.55 -12.38 4.16
N THR A 157 4.51 -13.17 5.22
CA THR A 157 4.78 -12.70 6.58
C THR A 157 6.17 -12.09 6.71
N SER A 158 7.19 -12.76 6.17
CA SER A 158 8.56 -12.26 6.15
C SER A 158 8.68 -10.93 5.41
N THR A 159 8.02 -10.77 4.24
CA THR A 159 8.05 -9.52 3.48
C THR A 159 7.37 -8.38 4.23
N LYS A 160 6.27 -8.63 4.95
CA LYS A 160 5.57 -7.60 5.72
C LYS A 160 6.35 -7.17 6.96
N GLY A 161 7.07 -8.10 7.62
CA GLY A 161 8.04 -7.77 8.68
C GLY A 161 9.20 -6.93 8.15
N ALA A 162 9.76 -7.32 7.01
CA ALA A 162 10.82 -6.56 6.34
C ALA A 162 10.35 -5.15 5.93
N LEU A 163 9.10 -5.00 5.45
CA LEU A 163 8.53 -3.70 5.09
C LEU A 163 8.35 -2.78 6.30
N ASN A 164 8.00 -3.33 7.48
CA ASN A 164 7.96 -2.57 8.74
C ASN A 164 9.35 -2.02 9.09
N THR A 165 10.38 -2.85 8.95
CA THR A 165 11.79 -2.46 9.21
C THR A 165 12.28 -1.45 8.17
N LEU A 166 11.98 -1.65 6.88
CA LEU A 166 12.29 -0.71 5.82
C LEU A 166 11.66 0.67 6.09
N THR A 167 10.41 0.71 6.51
CA THR A 167 9.71 1.96 6.86
C THR A 167 10.47 2.76 7.92
N LYS A 168 10.90 2.09 9.00
CA LYS A 168 11.69 2.72 10.08
C LYS A 168 13.07 3.16 9.60
N ASN A 169 13.75 2.34 8.80
CA ASN A 169 15.06 2.67 8.23
C ASN A 169 14.99 3.91 7.34
N VAL A 170 14.01 3.97 6.43
CA VAL A 170 13.79 5.14 5.55
C VAL A 170 13.45 6.37 6.38
N ALA A 171 12.57 6.26 7.38
CA ALA A 171 12.24 7.37 8.27
C ALA A 171 13.47 7.90 9.04
N MET A 172 14.35 7.00 9.51
CA MET A 172 15.61 7.34 10.17
C MET A 172 16.55 8.11 9.22
N ARG A 173 16.69 7.65 7.95
CA ARG A 173 17.46 8.36 6.91
C ARG A 173 16.94 9.78 6.67
N LEU A 174 15.65 10.01 6.89
CA LEU A 174 14.95 11.27 6.59
C LEU A 174 14.69 12.13 7.84
N ILE A 175 15.37 11.85 8.96
CA ILE A 175 15.05 12.49 10.26
C ILE A 175 15.18 14.02 10.24
N ASP A 176 16.17 14.53 9.55
CA ASP A 176 16.48 15.96 9.44
C ASP A 176 15.76 16.65 8.27
N THR A 177 14.74 16.01 7.70
CA THR A 177 13.95 16.54 6.58
C THR A 177 12.47 16.67 6.96
N ASN A 178 11.69 17.36 6.11
CA ASN A 178 10.24 17.36 6.22
C ASN A 178 9.57 16.13 5.56
N ILE A 179 10.36 15.25 4.95
CA ILE A 179 9.86 14.02 4.33
C ILE A 179 9.54 12.99 5.41
N ARG A 180 8.40 12.31 5.27
CA ARG A 180 7.91 11.32 6.24
C ARG A 180 7.76 9.95 5.57
N CYS A 181 8.07 8.89 6.29
CA CYS A 181 7.83 7.52 5.88
C CYS A 181 7.16 6.78 7.03
N ASN A 182 5.97 6.23 6.77
CA ASN A 182 5.20 5.47 7.75
C ASN A 182 4.58 4.23 7.08
N ALA A 183 4.02 3.34 7.86
CA ALA A 183 3.25 2.21 7.36
C ALA A 183 1.85 2.17 8.01
N VAL A 184 0.88 1.67 7.27
CA VAL A 184 -0.38 1.14 7.78
C VAL A 184 -0.27 -0.37 7.78
N ALA A 185 -0.67 -1.02 8.87
CA ALA A 185 -0.68 -2.47 9.04
C ALA A 185 -2.13 -2.97 9.17
N PRO A 186 -2.79 -3.28 8.04
CA PRO A 186 -4.15 -3.79 8.04
C PRO A 186 -4.29 -5.13 8.77
N GLY A 187 -5.40 -5.30 9.47
CA GLY A 187 -5.94 -6.60 9.84
C GLY A 187 -6.77 -7.23 8.73
N ALA A 188 -7.68 -8.12 9.11
CA ALA A 188 -8.68 -8.65 8.19
C ALA A 188 -9.52 -7.49 7.61
N THR A 189 -9.41 -7.26 6.32
CA THR A 189 -10.09 -6.17 5.61
C THR A 189 -10.88 -6.75 4.44
N VAL A 190 -12.16 -6.43 4.34
CA VAL A 190 -13.08 -6.99 3.33
C VAL A 190 -12.69 -6.50 1.93
N THR A 191 -11.87 -7.27 1.26
CA THR A 191 -11.39 -7.04 -0.11
C THR A 191 -11.54 -8.31 -0.93
N PRO A 192 -11.52 -8.24 -2.28
CA PRO A 192 -11.52 -9.45 -3.11
C PRO A 192 -10.41 -10.44 -2.73
N ALA A 193 -9.21 -9.95 -2.42
CA ALA A 193 -8.10 -10.79 -1.98
C ALA A 193 -8.36 -11.47 -0.63
N HIS A 194 -9.01 -10.78 0.32
CA HIS A 194 -9.40 -11.37 1.60
C HIS A 194 -10.51 -12.41 1.45
N LEU A 195 -11.50 -12.13 0.60
CA LEU A 195 -12.58 -13.10 0.32
C LEU A 195 -12.02 -14.37 -0.34
N ALA A 196 -11.12 -14.25 -1.31
CA ALA A 196 -10.42 -15.39 -1.90
C ALA A 196 -9.60 -16.17 -0.85
N ASN A 197 -8.98 -15.48 0.11
CA ASN A 197 -8.28 -16.12 1.22
C ASN A 197 -9.23 -16.93 2.12
N LYS A 198 -10.37 -16.38 2.48
CA LYS A 198 -11.42 -17.10 3.25
C LYS A 198 -11.97 -18.32 2.49
N ALA A 199 -12.07 -18.23 1.17
CA ALA A 199 -12.49 -19.35 0.31
C ALA A 199 -11.41 -20.42 0.12
N GLY A 200 -10.19 -20.20 0.62
CA GLY A 200 -9.03 -21.09 0.41
C GLY A 200 -8.45 -21.05 -1.00
N GLU A 201 -8.77 -20.01 -1.77
CA GLU A 201 -8.33 -19.80 -3.15
C GLU A 201 -6.94 -19.13 -3.26
N GLN A 202 -6.37 -18.71 -2.14
CA GLN A 202 -5.01 -18.16 -2.10
C GLN A 202 -3.96 -19.28 -2.32
N PRO A 203 -2.81 -18.98 -2.92
CA PRO A 203 -1.70 -19.92 -3.01
C PRO A 203 -1.32 -20.50 -1.65
N GLY A 204 -1.34 -21.82 -1.51
CA GLY A 204 -1.16 -22.54 -0.23
C GLY A 204 -2.45 -22.97 0.46
N GLY A 205 -3.61 -22.56 -0.06
CA GLY A 205 -4.93 -22.99 0.45
C GLY A 205 -5.18 -22.56 1.90
N SER A 206 -5.68 -23.47 2.73
CA SER A 206 -6.11 -23.19 4.11
C SER A 206 -5.13 -23.69 5.19
N LYS A 207 -3.97 -24.23 4.84
CA LYS A 207 -3.06 -24.88 5.80
C LYS A 207 -2.64 -23.92 6.93
N MET A 208 -2.11 -22.74 6.58
CA MET A 208 -1.70 -21.76 7.58
C MET A 208 -2.88 -21.20 8.38
N LEU A 209 -4.04 -20.99 7.74
CA LEU A 209 -5.26 -20.55 8.43
C LEU A 209 -5.70 -21.56 9.50
N ASN A 210 -5.65 -22.85 9.19
CA ASN A 210 -6.02 -23.90 10.14
C ASN A 210 -5.08 -23.93 11.36
N TRP A 211 -3.78 -23.75 11.17
CA TRP A 211 -2.82 -23.70 12.27
C TRP A 211 -2.89 -22.40 13.05
N SER A 212 -3.02 -21.26 12.39
CA SER A 212 -3.09 -19.96 13.05
C SER A 212 -4.37 -19.79 13.88
N GLY A 213 -5.44 -20.52 13.59
CA GLY A 213 -6.66 -20.56 14.39
C GLY A 213 -6.46 -20.96 15.86
N HIS A 214 -5.33 -21.61 16.18
CA HIS A 214 -4.95 -21.88 17.57
C HIS A 214 -4.38 -20.66 18.32
N PHE A 215 -3.98 -19.61 17.59
CA PHE A 215 -3.28 -18.45 18.15
C PHE A 215 -3.99 -17.13 17.93
N VAL A 216 -5.05 -17.13 17.12
CA VAL A 216 -5.76 -15.92 16.68
C VAL A 216 -7.26 -16.10 16.80
N TYR A 217 -7.93 -15.08 17.31
CA TYR A 217 -9.38 -15.05 17.35
C TYR A 217 -9.93 -14.53 16.00
N PHE A 218 -10.12 -15.41 15.02
CA PHE A 218 -10.65 -15.08 13.70
C PHE A 218 -12.12 -14.57 13.66
N PRO A 219 -13.03 -14.93 14.59
CA PRO A 219 -14.37 -14.36 14.61
C PRO A 219 -14.43 -12.86 14.97
N GLY A 220 -13.29 -12.20 15.17
CA GLY A 220 -13.23 -10.75 15.41
C GLY A 220 -13.78 -9.95 14.22
N PRO A 221 -14.23 -8.71 14.48
CA PRO A 221 -14.80 -7.87 13.44
C PRO A 221 -13.74 -7.51 12.38
N GLU A 222 -14.12 -7.66 11.11
CA GLU A 222 -13.31 -7.27 9.97
C GLU A 222 -13.36 -5.75 9.79
N CYS A 223 -12.35 -5.17 9.16
CA CYS A 223 -12.34 -3.78 8.72
C CYS A 223 -12.90 -3.65 7.32
N ASP A 224 -13.47 -2.51 7.00
CA ASP A 224 -13.75 -2.11 5.64
C ASP A 224 -12.51 -1.48 4.98
N PRO A 225 -12.38 -1.52 3.64
CA PRO A 225 -11.27 -0.86 2.95
C PRO A 225 -11.13 0.63 3.27
N ILE A 226 -12.25 1.29 3.58
CA ILE A 226 -12.28 2.72 3.94
C ILE A 226 -11.57 3.00 5.26
N ASP A 227 -11.56 2.08 6.22
CA ASP A 227 -10.87 2.25 7.50
C ASP A 227 -9.36 2.38 7.27
N GLN A 228 -8.83 1.59 6.34
CA GLN A 228 -7.43 1.65 5.93
C GLN A 228 -7.13 2.94 5.16
N ALA A 229 -8.06 3.39 4.33
CA ALA A 229 -7.93 4.63 3.59
C ALA A 229 -7.93 5.86 4.51
N TYR A 230 -8.75 5.90 5.56
CA TYR A 230 -8.71 6.95 6.58
C TYR A 230 -7.38 6.99 7.33
N ALA A 231 -6.78 5.84 7.65
CA ALA A 231 -5.46 5.80 8.25
C ALA A 231 -4.39 6.36 7.30
N CYS A 232 -4.48 6.05 6.00
CA CYS A 232 -3.61 6.64 4.97
C CYS A 232 -3.82 8.15 4.85
N LEU A 233 -5.06 8.62 4.85
CA LEU A 233 -5.40 10.04 4.80
C LEU A 233 -4.84 10.80 6.01
N TYR A 234 -4.99 10.26 7.22
CA TYR A 234 -4.38 10.80 8.43
C TYR A 234 -2.87 10.98 8.25
N LEU A 235 -2.17 9.93 7.81
CA LEU A 235 -0.72 9.97 7.62
C LEU A 235 -0.29 10.90 6.48
N ALA A 236 -1.10 11.02 5.40
CA ALA A 236 -0.81 11.86 4.25
C ALA A 236 -1.02 13.35 4.54
N SER A 237 -2.04 13.68 5.32
CA SER A 237 -2.47 15.05 5.60
C SER A 237 -1.59 15.77 6.64
N LYS A 238 -1.92 17.05 6.88
CA LYS A 238 -1.30 17.86 7.94
C LYS A 238 -1.50 17.29 9.35
N MET A 239 -2.51 16.44 9.56
CA MET A 239 -2.72 15.79 10.86
C MET A 239 -1.55 14.87 11.23
N GLY A 240 -0.98 14.17 10.26
CA GLY A 240 0.18 13.29 10.44
C GLY A 240 1.54 13.98 10.35
N ARG A 241 1.63 15.31 10.33
CA ARG A 241 2.88 16.06 10.06
C ARG A 241 4.06 15.74 10.98
N HIS A 242 3.81 15.25 12.19
CA HIS A 242 4.84 14.88 13.16
C HIS A 242 4.94 13.35 13.36
N VAL A 243 4.31 12.56 12.49
CA VAL A 243 4.38 11.09 12.53
C VAL A 243 5.45 10.62 11.55
N LYS A 244 6.53 10.00 12.08
CA LYS A 244 7.63 9.42 11.28
C LYS A 244 8.01 8.04 11.83
N GLY A 245 8.26 7.10 10.95
CA GLY A 245 8.76 5.76 11.29
C GLY A 245 7.73 4.87 12.00
N GLN A 246 6.45 5.25 11.99
CA GLN A 246 5.42 4.49 12.69
C GLN A 246 4.79 3.41 11.79
N VAL A 247 4.38 2.33 12.43
CA VAL A 247 3.57 1.26 11.84
C VAL A 247 2.21 1.30 12.54
N LEU A 248 1.26 1.95 11.92
CA LEU A 248 -0.09 2.12 12.45
C LEU A 248 -0.92 0.87 12.16
N GLN A 249 -1.25 0.12 13.21
CA GLN A 249 -2.10 -1.06 13.09
C GLN A 249 -3.57 -0.64 13.03
N VAL A 250 -4.30 -1.14 12.02
CA VAL A 250 -5.74 -0.92 11.82
C VAL A 250 -6.40 -2.27 11.63
N CYS A 251 -6.90 -2.86 12.71
CA CYS A 251 -7.36 -4.25 12.75
C CYS A 251 -8.62 -4.47 13.60
N ASN A 252 -9.30 -3.40 14.01
CA ASN A 252 -10.49 -3.44 14.87
C ASN A 252 -10.31 -4.29 16.14
N GLY A 253 -9.09 -4.30 16.70
CA GLY A 253 -8.77 -5.06 17.92
C GLY A 253 -8.59 -6.58 17.73
N ALA A 254 -8.73 -7.11 16.52
CA ALA A 254 -8.64 -8.56 16.25
C ALA A 254 -7.26 -9.17 16.57
N PHE A 255 -6.23 -8.35 16.74
CA PHE A 255 -4.84 -8.78 16.94
C PHE A 255 -4.15 -8.05 18.10
N LEU A 256 -4.87 -7.90 19.20
CA LEU A 256 -4.33 -7.35 20.44
C LEU A 256 -3.46 -8.37 21.19
#